data_2744b97ddabb227a0323281c964df63d
#
_entry.id   2744b97ddabb227a0323281c964df63d
#
_cell.length_a   1.000
_cell.length_b   1.000
_cell.length_c   1.000
_cell.angle_alpha   90.00
_cell.angle_beta   90.00
_cell.angle_gamma   90.00
#
_symmetry.space_group_name_H-M   'P 1'
#
loop_
_entity.id
_entity.type
_entity.pdbx_description
1 polymer ?
#
loop_
_entity_poly.entity_id
_entity_poly.type
_entity_poly.pdbx_seq_one_letter_code
_entity_poly.pdbx_strand_id
1 'polypeptide(L)'
;MCIRDSNFVEDLHFEQKKLDASYYVHPNNKLPRIFISELRIQDFSTEFQNKINGILDGIDETKFNNPLFLTNGTPWEKISYLDYKKVQEESDYAAWVLSHGYVANHFTVSVTDCTFFKNLEQINLFLKQNGFEINSSGGEIKGSSKVGLEQSSIMAKNILVRFSDGDFEIPGCYYEFAYRYNGFNGFITNSANHIFESTNEKKA
;
A
#
# COMPACT_ATOMS: atom_id res chain seq x y z
N MET A 1 -10.85 16.16 8.50
CA MET A 1 -10.32 14.83 8.07
C MET A 1 -8.89 14.68 8.54
N CYS A 2 -8.46 13.47 8.88
CA CYS A 2 -7.15 13.24 9.52
C CYS A 2 -5.96 13.87 8.77
N ILE A 3 -5.92 13.82 7.44
CA ILE A 3 -4.81 14.41 6.66
C ILE A 3 -4.75 15.93 6.81
N ARG A 4 -5.90 16.61 6.81
CA ARG A 4 -5.96 18.07 6.83
C ARG A 4 -5.35 18.69 8.09
N ASP A 5 -5.48 17.98 9.21
CA ASP A 5 -4.99 18.43 10.53
C ASP A 5 -3.69 17.71 10.93
N SER A 6 -3.13 16.89 10.04
CA SER A 6 -1.88 16.17 10.26
C SER A 6 -0.68 16.99 9.83
N ASN A 7 0.41 16.87 10.60
CA ASN A 7 1.67 17.49 10.26
C ASN A 7 2.47 16.57 9.34
N PHE A 8 3.02 17.14 8.27
CA PHE A 8 4.05 16.49 7.46
C PHE A 8 5.27 16.17 8.35
N VAL A 9 5.85 15.00 8.18
CA VAL A 9 7.03 14.57 8.93
C VAL A 9 8.25 14.46 8.04
N GLU A 10 8.19 13.63 6.99
CA GLU A 10 9.31 13.43 6.07
C GLU A 10 8.86 12.88 4.72
N ASP A 11 9.70 13.07 3.71
CA ASP A 11 9.61 12.38 2.43
C ASP A 11 10.50 11.14 2.43
N LEU A 12 10.00 10.07 1.80
CA LEU A 12 10.67 8.79 1.66
C LEU A 12 10.81 8.46 0.17
N HIS A 13 11.94 7.88 -0.19
CA HIS A 13 12.25 7.53 -1.56
C HIS A 13 12.50 6.02 -1.70
N PHE A 14 11.73 5.36 -2.56
CA PHE A 14 11.80 3.92 -2.83
C PHE A 14 12.29 3.66 -4.25
N GLU A 15 13.59 3.64 -4.42
CA GLU A 15 14.22 3.54 -5.74
C GLU A 15 13.78 2.30 -6.52
N GLN A 16 13.81 1.13 -5.88
CA GLN A 16 13.46 -0.15 -6.52
C GLN A 16 11.98 -0.22 -6.96
N LYS A 17 11.10 0.51 -6.30
CA LYS A 17 9.65 0.55 -6.62
C LYS A 17 9.28 1.76 -7.45
N LYS A 18 10.24 2.67 -7.71
CA LYS A 18 10.02 3.95 -8.41
C LYS A 18 8.87 4.75 -7.75
N LEU A 19 8.89 4.80 -6.40
CA LEU A 19 7.89 5.50 -5.60
C LEU A 19 8.55 6.57 -4.75
N ASP A 20 7.89 7.71 -4.65
CA ASP A 20 8.08 8.68 -3.59
C ASP A 20 6.92 8.61 -2.61
N ALA A 21 7.15 8.92 -1.35
CA ALA A 21 6.09 8.90 -0.38
C ALA A 21 6.28 9.97 0.68
N SER A 22 5.18 10.49 1.16
CA SER A 22 5.12 11.43 2.28
C SER A 22 4.34 10.81 3.43
N TYR A 23 4.80 11.03 4.64
CA TYR A 23 4.11 10.52 5.81
C TYR A 23 3.71 11.64 6.77
N TYR A 24 2.53 11.48 7.35
CA TYR A 24 1.85 12.49 8.15
C TYR A 24 1.44 11.95 9.51
N VAL A 25 1.59 12.78 10.54
CA VAL A 25 1.19 12.47 11.93
C VAL A 25 0.22 13.52 12.43
N HIS A 26 -0.94 13.08 12.93
CA HIS A 26 -1.89 13.95 13.57
C HIS A 26 -1.41 14.36 14.98
N PRO A 27 -1.63 15.61 15.44
CA PRO A 27 -1.29 16.05 16.81
C PRO A 27 -1.94 15.18 17.90
N ASN A 28 -3.15 14.68 17.65
CA ASN A 28 -3.76 13.66 18.48
C ASN A 28 -3.16 12.29 18.13
N ASN A 29 -2.29 11.74 18.99
CA ASN A 29 -1.61 10.47 18.80
C ASN A 29 -2.52 9.23 18.83
N LYS A 30 -3.81 9.38 19.13
CA LYS A 30 -4.81 8.31 19.02
C LYS A 30 -5.33 8.12 17.59
N LEU A 31 -5.08 9.09 16.71
CA LEU A 31 -5.45 8.99 15.30
C LEU A 31 -4.34 8.29 14.50
N PRO A 32 -4.71 7.62 13.40
CA PRO A 32 -3.73 6.90 12.59
C PRO A 32 -2.72 7.86 11.95
N ARG A 33 -1.52 7.36 11.73
CA ARG A 33 -0.56 7.96 10.81
C ARG A 33 -0.98 7.65 9.39
N ILE A 34 -0.72 8.58 8.47
CA ILE A 34 -1.10 8.45 7.08
C ILE A 34 0.16 8.46 6.24
N PHE A 35 0.30 7.45 5.40
CA PHE A 35 1.37 7.31 4.44
C PHE A 35 0.76 7.42 3.04
N ILE A 36 1.26 8.35 2.23
CA ILE A 36 0.80 8.59 0.87
C ILE A 36 1.98 8.37 -0.05
N SER A 37 1.85 7.44 -0.99
CA SER A 37 2.87 7.16 -1.99
C SER A 37 2.42 7.60 -3.38
N GLU A 38 3.38 8.05 -4.17
CA GLU A 38 3.24 8.51 -5.53
C GLU A 38 4.20 7.76 -6.45
N LEU A 39 3.69 7.29 -7.59
CA LEU A 39 4.51 6.59 -8.57
C LEU A 39 5.26 7.62 -9.43
N ARG A 40 6.57 7.44 -9.58
CA ARG A 40 7.37 8.22 -10.53
C ARG A 40 7.17 7.67 -11.94
N ILE A 41 6.11 8.09 -12.60
CA ILE A 41 5.71 7.61 -13.94
C ILE A 41 6.82 7.78 -14.97
N GLN A 42 7.61 8.85 -14.86
CA GLN A 42 8.73 9.17 -15.75
C GLN A 42 9.88 8.13 -15.72
N ASP A 43 9.95 7.29 -14.69
CA ASP A 43 10.99 6.26 -14.56
C ASP A 43 10.63 4.94 -15.27
N PHE A 44 9.45 4.88 -15.92
CA PHE A 44 8.95 3.72 -16.63
C PHE A 44 9.11 3.85 -18.14
N SER A 45 8.76 2.79 -18.89
CA SER A 45 8.83 2.81 -20.34
C SER A 45 7.90 3.88 -20.95
N THR A 46 8.21 4.36 -22.14
CA THR A 46 7.35 5.32 -22.86
C THR A 46 5.95 4.75 -23.10
N GLU A 47 5.84 3.44 -23.35
CA GLU A 47 4.53 2.78 -23.52
C GLU A 47 3.70 2.86 -22.25
N PHE A 48 4.31 2.56 -21.10
CA PHE A 48 3.68 2.69 -19.79
C PHE A 48 3.24 4.13 -19.51
N GLN A 49 4.13 5.10 -19.73
CA GLN A 49 3.83 6.53 -19.52
C GLN A 49 2.62 6.97 -20.36
N ASN A 50 2.61 6.63 -21.65
CA ASN A 50 1.50 6.97 -22.56
C ASN A 50 0.18 6.32 -22.11
N LYS A 51 0.24 5.07 -21.65
CA LYS A 51 -0.95 4.36 -21.15
C LYS A 51 -1.51 5.04 -19.90
N ILE A 52 -0.67 5.34 -18.93
CA ILE A 52 -1.09 5.99 -17.67
C ILE A 52 -1.65 7.39 -17.96
N ASN A 53 -0.93 8.21 -18.73
CA ASN A 53 -1.38 9.55 -19.07
C ASN A 53 -2.73 9.52 -19.80
N GLY A 54 -2.92 8.62 -20.78
CA GLY A 54 -4.19 8.50 -21.49
C GLY A 54 -5.37 8.12 -20.59
N ILE A 55 -5.15 7.38 -19.48
CA ILE A 55 -6.18 7.09 -18.49
C ILE A 55 -6.48 8.33 -17.63
N LEU A 56 -5.44 9.10 -17.27
CA LEU A 56 -5.55 10.25 -16.37
C LEU A 56 -6.10 11.50 -17.08
N ASP A 57 -5.86 11.67 -18.39
CA ASP A 57 -6.30 12.82 -19.17
C ASP A 57 -7.83 13.04 -19.18
N GLY A 58 -8.60 11.99 -18.87
CA GLY A 58 -10.07 12.06 -18.79
C GLY A 58 -10.60 12.51 -17.42
N ILE A 59 -9.73 12.82 -16.46
CA ILE A 59 -10.18 13.19 -15.11
C ILE A 59 -10.59 14.66 -15.06
N ASP A 60 -11.81 14.90 -14.60
CA ASP A 60 -12.28 16.25 -14.29
C ASP A 60 -11.61 16.76 -13.00
N GLU A 61 -10.61 17.62 -13.14
CA GLU A 61 -9.83 18.18 -12.04
C GLU A 61 -10.68 18.96 -11.01
N THR A 62 -11.85 19.46 -11.40
CA THR A 62 -12.75 20.19 -10.47
C THR A 62 -13.26 19.28 -9.36
N LYS A 63 -13.29 17.97 -9.56
CA LYS A 63 -13.69 16.97 -8.55
C LYS A 63 -12.73 16.93 -7.36
N PHE A 64 -11.46 17.27 -7.56
CA PHE A 64 -10.47 17.31 -6.46
C PHE A 64 -10.74 18.40 -5.42
N ASN A 65 -11.61 19.37 -5.73
CA ASN A 65 -12.06 20.37 -4.74
C ASN A 65 -12.99 19.76 -3.67
N ASN A 66 -13.55 18.57 -3.91
CA ASN A 66 -14.33 17.85 -2.92
C ASN A 66 -13.44 16.83 -2.17
N PRO A 67 -13.17 17.01 -0.86
CA PRO A 67 -12.34 16.07 -0.10
C PRO A 67 -12.84 14.62 -0.11
N LEU A 68 -14.15 14.41 -0.25
CA LEU A 68 -14.73 13.05 -0.32
C LEU A 68 -14.43 12.35 -1.65
N PHE A 69 -14.06 13.10 -2.68
CA PHE A 69 -13.67 12.51 -3.96
C PHE A 69 -12.47 11.58 -3.82
N LEU A 70 -11.51 11.93 -2.95
CA LEU A 70 -10.31 11.13 -2.68
C LEU A 70 -10.59 9.83 -1.90
N THR A 71 -11.84 9.53 -1.57
CA THR A 71 -12.24 8.29 -0.88
C THR A 71 -13.22 7.46 -1.69
N ASN A 72 -13.49 7.83 -2.94
CA ASN A 72 -14.53 7.22 -3.78
C ASN A 72 -14.00 6.18 -4.79
N GLY A 73 -12.81 5.64 -4.56
CA GLY A 73 -12.21 4.67 -5.48
C GLY A 73 -11.57 5.33 -6.71
N THR A 74 -11.86 4.81 -7.91
CA THR A 74 -11.26 5.28 -9.15
C THR A 74 -11.92 6.57 -9.66
N PRO A 75 -11.17 7.69 -9.86
CA PRO A 75 -11.70 8.90 -10.48
C PRO A 75 -11.71 8.86 -12.02
N TRP A 76 -11.06 7.89 -12.60
CA TRP A 76 -11.01 7.62 -14.06
C TRP A 76 -12.01 6.54 -14.46
N GLU A 77 -12.21 6.38 -15.75
CA GLU A 77 -13.01 5.31 -16.32
C GLU A 77 -12.37 3.94 -16.03
N LYS A 78 -13.22 2.92 -15.90
CA LYS A 78 -12.74 1.56 -15.64
C LYS A 78 -11.86 1.08 -16.78
N ILE A 79 -10.63 0.70 -16.44
CA ILE A 79 -9.70 0.09 -17.39
C ILE A 79 -10.16 -1.33 -17.77
N SER A 80 -9.64 -1.89 -18.86
CA SER A 80 -9.82 -3.31 -19.18
C SER A 80 -8.88 -4.18 -18.33
N TYR A 81 -9.25 -5.45 -18.12
CA TYR A 81 -8.36 -6.40 -17.46
C TYR A 81 -7.09 -6.64 -18.28
N LEU A 82 -7.18 -6.55 -19.60
CA LEU A 82 -6.00 -6.61 -20.47
C LEU A 82 -5.03 -5.45 -20.18
N ASP A 83 -5.54 -4.24 -20.00
CA ASP A 83 -4.71 -3.08 -19.63
C ASP A 83 -4.11 -3.22 -18.24
N TYR A 84 -4.90 -3.74 -17.27
CA TYR A 84 -4.41 -4.10 -15.95
C TYR A 84 -3.19 -5.02 -16.05
N LYS A 85 -3.28 -6.11 -16.81
CA LYS A 85 -2.18 -7.08 -16.96
C LYS A 85 -0.95 -6.46 -17.63
N LYS A 86 -1.13 -5.61 -18.65
CA LYS A 86 0.00 -4.90 -19.30
C LYS A 86 0.71 -3.94 -18.35
N VAL A 87 -0.06 -3.17 -17.57
CA VAL A 87 0.52 -2.26 -16.57
C VAL A 87 1.24 -3.05 -15.47
N GLN A 88 0.68 -4.20 -15.08
CA GLN A 88 1.25 -5.09 -14.08
C GLN A 88 2.62 -5.64 -14.46
N GLU A 89 2.91 -5.84 -15.74
CA GLU A 89 4.22 -6.30 -16.23
C GLU A 89 5.36 -5.38 -15.77
N GLU A 90 5.11 -4.06 -15.68
CA GLU A 90 6.09 -3.08 -15.23
C GLU A 90 5.89 -2.66 -13.77
N SER A 91 4.65 -2.62 -13.27
CA SER A 91 4.35 -2.18 -11.91
C SER A 91 3.07 -2.80 -11.35
N ASP A 92 3.21 -3.75 -10.42
CA ASP A 92 2.08 -4.27 -9.64
C ASP A 92 1.37 -3.14 -8.88
N TYR A 93 2.13 -2.15 -8.35
CA TYR A 93 1.59 -1.01 -7.65
C TYR A 93 0.67 -0.15 -8.55
N ALA A 94 1.12 0.19 -9.75
CA ALA A 94 0.32 0.97 -10.69
C ALA A 94 -0.96 0.22 -11.10
N ALA A 95 -0.85 -1.07 -11.40
CA ALA A 95 -2.00 -1.91 -11.74
C ALA A 95 -3.02 -1.95 -10.62
N TRP A 96 -2.55 -2.10 -9.36
CA TRP A 96 -3.42 -2.07 -8.17
C TRP A 96 -4.14 -0.72 -8.04
N VAL A 97 -3.40 0.40 -8.13
CA VAL A 97 -3.98 1.75 -8.03
C VAL A 97 -4.99 2.03 -9.14
N LEU A 98 -4.70 1.64 -10.38
CA LEU A 98 -5.64 1.82 -11.50
C LEU A 98 -6.95 1.05 -11.32
N SER A 99 -6.91 -0.08 -10.62
CA SER A 99 -8.07 -0.92 -10.39
C SER A 99 -8.90 -0.52 -9.18
N HIS A 100 -8.25 -0.07 -8.10
CA HIS A 100 -8.89 0.24 -6.82
C HIS A 100 -9.08 1.75 -6.59
N GLY A 101 -8.23 2.58 -7.20
CA GLY A 101 -8.27 4.03 -7.04
C GLY A 101 -7.75 4.51 -5.69
N TYR A 102 -8.33 5.60 -5.22
CA TYR A 102 -7.98 6.24 -3.94
C TYR A 102 -8.61 5.50 -2.77
N VAL A 103 -8.03 4.38 -2.40
CA VAL A 103 -8.40 3.61 -1.21
C VAL A 103 -7.14 3.21 -0.44
N ALA A 104 -7.29 2.86 0.84
CA ALA A 104 -6.16 2.37 1.61
C ALA A 104 -5.70 0.99 1.08
N ASN A 105 -4.43 0.91 0.68
CA ASN A 105 -3.84 -0.36 0.25
C ASN A 105 -3.65 -1.32 1.44
N HIS A 106 -3.26 -0.80 2.60
CA HIS A 106 -3.14 -1.56 3.82
C HIS A 106 -3.38 -0.70 5.07
N PHE A 107 -3.63 -1.40 6.17
CA PHE A 107 -3.67 -0.82 7.51
C PHE A 107 -2.56 -1.46 8.34
N THR A 108 -1.78 -0.63 9.05
CA THR A 108 -0.73 -1.09 9.94
C THR A 108 -1.20 -1.06 11.39
N VAL A 109 -1.17 -2.22 12.04
CA VAL A 109 -1.46 -2.36 13.46
C VAL A 109 -0.19 -2.16 14.27
N SER A 110 -0.21 -1.25 15.24
CA SER A 110 0.89 -1.08 16.19
C SER A 110 0.87 -2.22 17.20
N VAL A 111 1.80 -3.16 17.09
CA VAL A 111 1.92 -4.29 18.02
C VAL A 111 2.47 -3.84 19.36
N THR A 112 3.28 -2.80 19.37
CA THR A 112 3.82 -2.20 20.60
C THR A 112 2.71 -1.72 21.56
N ASP A 113 1.57 -1.28 20.98
CA ASP A 113 0.42 -0.81 21.75
C ASP A 113 -0.64 -1.89 21.98
N CYS A 114 -0.38 -3.11 21.51
CA CYS A 114 -1.31 -4.23 21.63
C CYS A 114 -1.26 -4.84 23.04
N THR A 115 -2.44 -5.10 23.63
CA THR A 115 -2.52 -5.71 24.96
C THR A 115 -2.46 -7.24 24.93
N PHE A 116 -2.81 -7.86 23.80
CA PHE A 116 -2.93 -9.32 23.65
C PHE A 116 -1.67 -9.98 23.10
N PHE A 117 -0.91 -9.28 22.25
CA PHE A 117 0.29 -9.81 21.62
C PHE A 117 1.52 -9.00 22.05
N LYS A 118 2.61 -9.68 22.33
CA LYS A 118 3.85 -9.04 22.82
C LYS A 118 4.92 -8.88 21.74
N ASN A 119 4.79 -9.60 20.63
CA ASN A 119 5.74 -9.60 19.52
C ASN A 119 5.07 -10.09 18.23
N LEU A 120 5.79 -9.97 17.12
CA LEU A 120 5.30 -10.35 15.79
C LEU A 120 5.16 -11.86 15.63
N GLU A 121 5.98 -12.67 16.29
CA GLU A 121 5.90 -14.13 16.24
C GLU A 121 4.56 -14.62 16.75
N GLN A 122 4.06 -14.05 17.85
CA GLN A 122 2.76 -14.41 18.42
C GLN A 122 1.61 -14.03 17.47
N ILE A 123 1.68 -12.87 16.84
CA ILE A 123 0.67 -12.45 15.86
C ILE A 123 0.72 -13.35 14.63
N ASN A 124 1.92 -13.61 14.08
CA ASN A 124 2.07 -14.46 12.90
C ASN A 124 1.53 -15.87 13.16
N LEU A 125 1.81 -16.42 14.33
CA LEU A 125 1.27 -17.73 14.73
C LEU A 125 -0.26 -17.71 14.81
N PHE A 126 -0.84 -16.69 15.47
CA PHE A 126 -2.29 -16.52 15.58
C PHE A 126 -2.94 -16.39 14.20
N LEU A 127 -2.37 -15.58 13.30
CA LEU A 127 -2.89 -15.38 11.94
C LEU A 127 -2.87 -16.69 11.14
N LYS A 128 -1.77 -17.45 11.18
CA LYS A 128 -1.65 -18.75 10.52
C LYS A 128 -2.68 -19.75 11.04
N GLN A 129 -2.90 -19.80 12.35
CA GLN A 129 -3.93 -20.66 12.98
C GLN A 129 -5.34 -20.29 12.55
N ASN A 130 -5.58 -19.03 12.15
CA ASN A 130 -6.85 -18.54 11.65
C ASN A 130 -6.93 -18.48 10.11
N GLY A 131 -6.02 -19.16 9.41
CA GLY A 131 -6.07 -19.32 7.95
C GLY A 131 -5.60 -18.12 7.13
N PHE A 132 -4.86 -17.19 7.74
CA PHE A 132 -4.21 -16.12 7.01
C PHE A 132 -2.83 -16.57 6.53
N GLU A 133 -2.51 -16.23 5.30
CA GLU A 133 -1.18 -16.42 4.73
C GLU A 133 -0.29 -15.23 5.10
N ILE A 134 0.89 -15.51 5.64
CA ILE A 134 1.89 -14.48 5.95
C ILE A 134 2.77 -14.24 4.73
N ASN A 135 3.05 -12.97 4.44
CA ASN A 135 4.03 -12.59 3.43
C ASN A 135 5.44 -13.01 3.89
N SER A 136 5.98 -14.04 3.23
CA SER A 136 7.29 -14.64 3.54
C SER A 136 8.44 -14.08 2.69
N SER A 137 8.19 -13.13 1.79
CA SER A 137 9.23 -12.48 0.99
C SER A 137 10.25 -11.78 1.89
N GLY A 138 11.52 -12.14 1.77
CA GLY A 138 12.57 -11.64 2.66
C GLY A 138 12.48 -12.11 4.11
N GLY A 139 11.67 -13.15 4.40
CA GLY A 139 11.35 -13.64 5.74
C GLY A 139 9.98 -13.13 6.23
N GLU A 140 9.36 -13.81 7.17
CA GLU A 140 8.05 -13.43 7.71
C GLU A 140 8.11 -12.13 8.54
N ILE A 141 9.21 -11.92 9.25
CA ILE A 141 9.50 -10.69 10.01
C ILE A 141 10.64 -9.96 9.31
N LYS A 142 10.40 -8.71 8.95
CA LYS A 142 11.34 -7.81 8.28
C LYS A 142 11.80 -6.75 9.26
N GLY A 143 13.05 -6.29 9.11
CA GLY A 143 13.66 -5.32 10.03
C GLY A 143 14.36 -5.98 11.22
N SER A 144 14.59 -5.24 12.27
CA SER A 144 15.20 -5.73 13.51
C SER A 144 15.11 -4.70 14.63
N SER A 145 15.37 -5.14 15.88
CA SER A 145 15.51 -4.23 17.02
C SER A 145 16.65 -3.21 16.85
N LYS A 146 17.71 -3.55 16.10
CA LYS A 146 18.85 -2.65 15.84
C LYS A 146 18.46 -1.43 15.02
N VAL A 147 17.53 -1.60 14.06
CA VAL A 147 17.02 -0.49 13.23
C VAL A 147 15.76 0.14 13.84
N GLY A 148 15.28 -0.36 14.97
CA GLY A 148 14.17 0.22 15.70
C GLY A 148 12.78 -0.22 15.26
N LEU A 149 12.66 -1.06 14.23
CA LEU A 149 11.37 -1.48 13.66
C LEU A 149 11.45 -2.92 13.16
N GLU A 150 10.47 -3.71 13.54
CA GLU A 150 10.14 -5.00 12.92
C GLU A 150 8.73 -4.95 12.35
N GLN A 151 8.54 -5.61 11.22
CA GLN A 151 7.26 -5.63 10.49
C GLN A 151 6.96 -7.02 9.97
N SER A 152 5.69 -7.38 9.97
CA SER A 152 5.15 -8.53 9.23
C SER A 152 3.84 -8.12 8.55
N SER A 153 3.38 -8.91 7.58
CA SER A 153 2.12 -8.64 6.89
C SER A 153 1.47 -9.95 6.44
N ILE A 154 0.17 -9.92 6.30
CA ILE A 154 -0.54 -10.98 5.57
C ILE A 154 -0.47 -10.73 4.06
N MET A 155 -0.62 -11.78 3.27
CA MET A 155 -0.89 -11.63 1.84
C MET A 155 -2.30 -11.10 1.63
N ALA A 156 -2.47 -10.19 0.68
CA ALA A 156 -3.79 -9.76 0.25
C ALA A 156 -4.58 -10.94 -0.31
N LYS A 157 -5.85 -11.07 0.08
CA LYS A 157 -6.76 -12.01 -0.58
C LYS A 157 -7.23 -11.42 -1.90
N ASN A 158 -7.41 -12.27 -2.91
CA ASN A 158 -8.06 -11.84 -4.13
C ASN A 158 -9.53 -11.49 -3.85
N ILE A 159 -9.98 -10.42 -4.45
CA ILE A 159 -11.36 -9.95 -4.43
C ILE A 159 -11.84 -9.73 -5.87
N LEU A 160 -13.14 -9.89 -6.07
CA LEU A 160 -13.75 -9.65 -7.37
C LEU A 160 -13.84 -8.15 -7.64
N VAL A 161 -13.21 -7.70 -8.73
CA VAL A 161 -13.18 -6.30 -9.16
C VAL A 161 -13.79 -6.18 -10.57
N ARG A 162 -14.62 -5.17 -10.77
CA ARG A 162 -15.25 -4.86 -12.04
C ARG A 162 -14.31 -4.07 -12.93
N PHE A 163 -13.91 -4.64 -14.07
CA PHE A 163 -13.23 -4.00 -15.19
C PHE A 163 -14.22 -3.63 -16.31
N SER A 164 -13.76 -2.92 -17.34
CA SER A 164 -14.63 -2.57 -18.48
C SER A 164 -15.03 -3.79 -19.33
N ASP A 165 -14.23 -4.86 -19.29
CA ASP A 165 -14.38 -6.09 -20.06
C ASP A 165 -14.83 -7.31 -19.22
N GLY A 166 -15.15 -7.12 -17.94
CA GLY A 166 -15.67 -8.18 -17.07
C GLY A 166 -15.32 -8.03 -15.60
N ASP A 167 -15.60 -9.06 -14.83
CA ASP A 167 -15.25 -9.16 -13.41
C ASP A 167 -14.11 -10.14 -13.23
N PHE A 168 -13.04 -9.72 -12.56
CA PHE A 168 -11.84 -10.52 -12.36
C PHE A 168 -11.38 -10.47 -10.90
N GLU A 169 -10.78 -11.55 -10.45
CA GLU A 169 -10.17 -11.62 -9.12
C GLU A 169 -8.76 -11.06 -9.17
N ILE A 170 -8.49 -10.03 -8.35
CA ILE A 170 -7.18 -9.42 -8.18
C ILE A 170 -6.91 -9.17 -6.69
N PRO A 171 -5.63 -8.99 -6.27
CA PRO A 171 -5.30 -8.71 -4.88
C PRO A 171 -6.03 -7.48 -4.35
N GLY A 172 -6.65 -7.63 -3.17
CA GLY A 172 -7.30 -6.54 -2.43
C GLY A 172 -6.34 -5.81 -1.50
N CYS A 173 -6.86 -5.41 -0.33
CA CYS A 173 -6.07 -4.80 0.75
C CYS A 173 -5.50 -5.87 1.69
N TYR A 174 -4.51 -5.47 2.52
CA TYR A 174 -3.92 -6.35 3.52
C TYR A 174 -3.71 -5.65 4.86
N TYR A 175 -3.36 -6.40 5.88
CA TYR A 175 -2.90 -5.88 7.16
C TYR A 175 -1.40 -6.07 7.32
N GLU A 176 -0.75 -5.02 7.79
CA GLU A 176 0.62 -5.01 8.27
C GLU A 176 0.62 -4.92 9.80
N PHE A 177 1.65 -5.46 10.43
CA PHE A 177 1.88 -5.44 11.86
C PHE A 177 3.28 -4.88 12.12
N ALA A 178 3.37 -3.86 12.96
CA ALA A 178 4.62 -3.16 13.24
C ALA A 178 4.94 -3.17 14.73
N TYR A 179 6.12 -3.66 15.08
CA TYR A 179 6.68 -3.57 16.42
C TYR A 179 7.81 -2.54 16.44
N ARG A 180 7.66 -1.51 17.25
CA ARG A 180 8.61 -0.39 17.35
C ARG A 180 9.39 -0.46 18.65
N TYR A 181 10.71 -0.35 18.54
CA TYR A 181 11.64 -0.37 19.66
C TYR A 181 12.01 1.05 20.08
N ASN A 182 12.18 1.26 21.40
CA ASN A 182 12.74 2.49 21.98
C ASN A 182 12.08 3.80 21.50
N GLY A 183 10.77 3.77 21.22
CA GLY A 183 10.04 4.94 20.76
C GLY A 183 10.33 5.34 19.32
N PHE A 184 10.93 4.45 18.51
CA PHE A 184 11.13 4.71 17.07
C PHE A 184 9.80 5.03 16.39
N ASN A 185 9.75 6.13 15.65
CA ASN A 185 8.53 6.67 15.05
C ASN A 185 8.57 6.77 13.52
N GLY A 186 9.69 6.40 12.90
CA GLY A 186 9.89 6.51 11.46
C GLY A 186 9.44 5.30 10.65
N PHE A 187 9.82 5.32 9.38
CA PHE A 187 9.74 4.21 8.43
C PHE A 187 11.15 3.77 8.04
N ILE A 188 11.26 2.52 7.57
CA ILE A 188 12.53 1.96 7.08
C ILE A 188 12.32 1.50 5.64
N THR A 189 12.90 2.23 4.70
CA THR A 189 12.71 1.99 3.26
C THR A 189 13.13 0.60 2.81
N ASN A 190 14.21 0.06 3.38
CA ASN A 190 14.71 -1.28 3.00
C ASN A 190 13.74 -2.41 3.35
N SER A 191 13.07 -2.36 4.51
CA SER A 191 12.10 -3.38 4.90
C SER A 191 10.77 -3.22 4.18
N ALA A 192 10.37 -1.98 3.87
CA ALA A 192 9.11 -1.67 3.21
C ALA A 192 9.02 -2.27 1.79
N ASN A 193 10.13 -2.39 1.07
CA ASN A 193 10.14 -3.02 -0.26
C ASN A 193 9.53 -4.43 -0.25
N HIS A 194 9.85 -5.24 0.77
CA HIS A 194 9.29 -6.59 0.92
C HIS A 194 7.86 -6.61 1.47
N ILE A 195 7.48 -5.61 2.25
CA ILE A 195 6.09 -5.47 2.73
C ILE A 195 5.15 -5.18 1.57
N PHE A 196 5.54 -4.31 0.64
CA PHE A 196 4.74 -3.97 -0.55
C PHE A 196 4.46 -5.16 -1.48
N GLU A 197 5.22 -6.24 -1.37
CA GLU A 197 4.97 -7.49 -2.12
C GLU A 197 3.73 -8.26 -1.62
N SER A 198 3.07 -7.80 -0.56
CA SER A 198 1.84 -8.41 -0.04
C SER A 198 0.64 -8.35 -1.02
N THR A 199 0.70 -7.47 -2.02
CA THR A 199 -0.29 -7.35 -3.09
C THR A 199 0.19 -7.90 -4.43
N ASN A 200 1.39 -8.48 -4.49
CA ASN A 200 1.87 -9.09 -5.73
C ASN A 200 1.10 -10.39 -5.99
N GLU A 201 0.68 -10.59 -7.24
CA GLU A 201 0.19 -11.90 -7.66
C GLU A 201 1.33 -12.92 -7.54
N LYS A 202 1.02 -14.11 -7.01
CA LYS A 202 1.97 -15.22 -7.06
C LYS A 202 2.25 -15.53 -8.53
N LYS A 203 3.48 -15.29 -8.96
CA LYS A 203 3.92 -15.77 -10.26
C LYS A 203 3.95 -17.30 -10.15
N ALA A 204 3.08 -17.96 -10.92
CA ALA A 204 2.99 -19.41 -11.01
C ALA A 204 4.29 -20.01 -11.58
#